data_93359444c6ced7905c6caf9d3e3558c5
#
_entry.id   93359444c6ced7905c6caf9d3e3558c5
#
_cell.length_a   1.000
_cell.length_b   1.000
_cell.length_c   1.000
_cell.angle_alpha   90.00
_cell.angle_beta   90.00
_cell.angle_gamma   90.00
#
_symmetry.space_group_name_H-M   'P 1'
#
loop_
_entity.id
_entity.type
_entity.pdbx_description
1 polymer ?
#
loop_
_entity_poly.entity_id
_entity_poly.type
_entity_poly.pdbx_seq_one_letter_code
_entity_poly.pdbx_strand_id
1 'polypeptide(L)'
;MEHTLPNNDKLDAVSFRTPEVVMHSERLGAMHQTRISFVRTLLRKIDKEHWTLSKHLWDLDNDGYGQVIYRLQTPEHVYHLVVFCNQIADEERNDRVIAQKWDVTFALVYGEIGDELLANLKANVPLQEAGRNSNMVMVLARANKSVRVFDHIVSSLAEGQQPDLDVLAQVGYILRTTAVYGNGKFGIYDFKPLDHSEDFNQFFRAQMCAVYLIREFSLDWVDYLAQKKGGAKAVSLHPEIKQYLGIGNATGLGMAPYLINHPCVVDQWLSAREGALQAVLVCDIEDDNNNNNNNNNNTNSKIQQLSHLMKRAIQHFSEVVTINEPQILLNSTVVDELNKLQNNFMSEIEGCVTWADFLQRQAYLSFESQEVITSCLMELYPELVDAFAGQANADETMSLPGGKVVQDLIDVLEARYQWAISIDFEAEDNVYWFWYRSEDKEEPRMGVRGQERGDDKEFLLDIGRQANTLYLALQQADPQQLLSEFILKQPKYRSIARRVWTMGHKKMGDIQINVLQKTALPMHLLRCKLSMFGATKFDPRSDRWVRVTLFQGAPLFAEVHSNEWLFPLLPNLSVPKRGLTHDRIA
;
A
#
# COMPACT_ATOMS: atom_id res chain seq x y z
N MET A 1 -1.75 3.78 33.04
CA MET A 1 -2.99 3.04 33.25
C MET A 1 -3.00 1.91 32.26
N GLU A 2 -2.93 0.69 32.72
CA GLU A 2 -3.08 -0.48 31.85
C GLU A 2 -4.52 -0.47 31.31
N HIS A 3 -4.67 -0.14 30.04
CA HIS A 3 -5.92 -0.39 29.35
C HIS A 3 -6.08 -1.91 29.21
N THR A 4 -6.91 -2.48 30.06
CA THR A 4 -7.33 -3.87 29.95
C THR A 4 -7.98 -4.05 28.58
N LEU A 5 -7.39 -4.93 27.77
CA LEU A 5 -8.03 -5.48 26.57
C LEU A 5 -9.48 -5.87 26.93
N PRO A 6 -10.45 -5.60 26.06
CA PRO A 6 -11.83 -6.03 26.32
C PRO A 6 -11.83 -7.51 26.64
N ASN A 7 -12.63 -7.87 27.66
CA ASN A 7 -12.72 -9.22 28.20
C ASN A 7 -12.82 -10.24 27.06
N ASN A 8 -12.01 -11.29 27.08
CA ASN A 8 -12.00 -12.33 26.04
C ASN A 8 -13.41 -12.83 25.68
N ASP A 9 -14.34 -12.85 26.67
CA ASP A 9 -15.72 -13.27 26.47
C ASP A 9 -16.52 -12.36 25.49
N LYS A 10 -16.16 -11.06 25.37
CA LYS A 10 -16.79 -10.15 24.38
C LYS A 10 -16.21 -10.34 22.98
N LEU A 11 -14.94 -10.73 22.86
CA LEU A 11 -14.29 -11.02 21.58
C LEU A 11 -14.80 -12.33 20.94
N ASP A 12 -15.21 -13.29 21.74
CA ASP A 12 -15.78 -14.56 21.26
C ASP A 12 -17.20 -14.42 20.70
N ALA A 13 -17.90 -13.33 21.03
CA ALA A 13 -19.28 -13.09 20.61
C ALA A 13 -19.41 -12.45 19.22
N VAL A 14 -18.35 -11.85 18.67
CA VAL A 14 -18.38 -11.21 17.35
C VAL A 14 -17.75 -12.13 16.30
N SER A 15 -18.57 -12.63 15.39
CA SER A 15 -18.05 -13.41 14.28
C SER A 15 -17.32 -12.53 13.28
N PHE A 16 -16.10 -12.93 12.89
CA PHE A 16 -15.43 -12.32 11.74
C PHE A 16 -16.36 -12.31 10.53
N ARG A 17 -16.30 -11.24 9.75
CA ARG A 17 -16.89 -11.30 8.42
C ARG A 17 -16.25 -12.46 7.67
N THR A 18 -17.09 -13.29 7.04
CA THR A 18 -16.61 -14.53 6.41
C THR A 18 -15.75 -14.25 5.18
N PRO A 19 -14.88 -15.19 4.78
CA PRO A 19 -14.09 -15.04 3.56
C PRO A 19 -14.93 -14.72 2.33
N GLU A 20 -16.12 -15.30 2.23
CA GLU A 20 -17.06 -15.08 1.12
C GLU A 20 -17.49 -13.61 1.04
N VAL A 21 -17.54 -12.90 2.16
CA VAL A 21 -17.84 -11.48 2.22
C VAL A 21 -16.58 -10.65 1.98
N VAL A 22 -15.50 -10.93 2.72
CA VAL A 22 -14.29 -10.09 2.73
C VAL A 22 -13.50 -10.22 1.42
N MET A 23 -13.41 -11.45 0.89
CA MET A 23 -12.62 -11.76 -0.31
C MET A 23 -13.34 -11.43 -1.61
N HIS A 24 -14.52 -10.84 -1.55
CA HIS A 24 -15.20 -10.35 -2.73
C HIS A 24 -14.42 -9.22 -3.40
N SER A 25 -14.22 -9.30 -4.71
CA SER A 25 -13.34 -8.37 -5.45
C SER A 25 -13.73 -6.90 -5.29
N GLU A 26 -15.01 -6.60 -5.33
CA GLU A 26 -15.55 -5.25 -5.17
C GLU A 26 -15.25 -4.71 -3.77
N ARG A 27 -15.40 -5.54 -2.73
CA ARG A 27 -15.08 -5.17 -1.36
C ARG A 27 -13.57 -4.98 -1.15
N LEU A 28 -12.75 -5.89 -1.69
CA LEU A 28 -11.29 -5.73 -1.65
C LEU A 28 -10.84 -4.41 -2.31
N GLY A 29 -11.43 -4.07 -3.45
CA GLY A 29 -11.15 -2.83 -4.15
C GLY A 29 -11.72 -1.58 -3.50
N ALA A 30 -12.66 -1.73 -2.58
CA ALA A 30 -13.25 -0.65 -1.80
C ALA A 30 -12.45 -0.29 -0.55
N MET A 31 -11.53 -1.15 -0.11
CA MET A 31 -10.69 -0.89 1.06
C MET A 31 -9.90 0.40 0.87
N HIS A 32 -10.17 1.36 1.75
CA HIS A 32 -9.53 2.65 1.74
C HIS A 32 -8.34 2.66 2.70
N GLN A 33 -7.57 3.73 2.72
CA GLN A 33 -6.44 3.91 3.65
C GLN A 33 -6.85 3.46 5.05
N THR A 34 -6.14 2.48 5.58
CA THR A 34 -6.41 1.96 6.92
C THR A 34 -5.27 2.30 7.85
N ARG A 35 -5.58 2.34 9.15
CA ARG A 35 -4.57 2.54 10.19
C ARG A 35 -3.45 1.50 10.12
N ILE A 36 -3.75 0.27 9.68
CA ILE A 36 -2.79 -0.82 9.54
C ILE A 36 -2.08 -0.88 8.18
N SER A 37 -2.23 0.15 7.33
CA SER A 37 -1.45 0.26 6.09
C SER A 37 0.06 0.35 6.39
N PHE A 38 0.88 -0.15 5.46
CA PHE A 38 2.34 -0.22 5.68
C PHE A 38 2.98 1.15 5.90
N VAL A 39 2.52 2.19 5.19
CA VAL A 39 2.97 3.58 5.41
C VAL A 39 2.66 4.02 6.85
N ARG A 40 1.42 3.86 7.29
CA ARG A 40 0.98 4.38 8.59
C ARG A 40 1.57 3.60 9.77
N THR A 41 1.74 2.28 9.62
CA THR A 41 2.43 1.47 10.65
C THR A 41 3.91 1.84 10.77
N LEU A 42 4.58 2.15 9.66
CA LEU A 42 5.95 2.65 9.69
C LEU A 42 6.06 3.99 10.42
N LEU A 43 5.21 4.97 10.05
CA LEU A 43 5.26 6.31 10.67
C LEU A 43 5.04 6.23 12.18
N ARG A 44 4.09 5.40 12.64
CA ARG A 44 3.88 5.18 14.09
C ARG A 44 5.04 4.48 14.78
N LYS A 45 5.73 3.55 14.09
CA LYS A 45 6.93 2.93 14.64
C LYS A 45 8.06 3.95 14.79
N ILE A 46 8.27 4.79 13.78
CA ILE A 46 9.24 5.89 13.84
C ILE A 46 8.95 6.80 15.04
N ASP A 47 7.68 7.21 15.21
CA ASP A 47 7.25 8.04 16.32
C ASP A 47 7.44 7.36 17.67
N LYS A 48 6.86 6.18 17.85
CA LYS A 48 6.89 5.45 19.13
C LYS A 48 8.31 5.12 19.60
N GLU A 49 9.19 4.79 18.69
CA GLU A 49 10.57 4.38 19.00
C GLU A 49 11.58 5.53 18.84
N HIS A 50 11.10 6.73 18.58
CA HIS A 50 11.93 7.94 18.48
C HIS A 50 13.11 7.80 17.52
N TRP A 51 12.86 7.27 16.32
CA TRP A 51 13.89 7.18 15.30
C TRP A 51 14.38 8.57 14.92
N THR A 52 15.68 8.69 14.63
CA THR A 52 16.27 9.97 14.23
C THR A 52 16.92 9.86 12.86
N LEU A 53 16.84 10.95 12.10
CA LEU A 53 17.45 11.07 10.78
C LEU A 53 18.44 12.23 10.76
N SER A 54 19.64 11.98 10.26
CA SER A 54 20.66 13.00 10.11
C SER A 54 21.34 12.89 8.74
N LYS A 55 21.85 14.03 8.24
CA LYS A 55 22.68 14.07 7.04
C LYS A 55 24.11 13.69 7.43
N HIS A 56 24.57 12.50 7.01
CA HIS A 56 25.92 12.02 7.31
C HIS A 56 26.94 12.54 6.29
N LEU A 57 26.57 12.55 5.00
CA LEU A 57 27.38 13.12 3.93
C LEU A 57 26.47 13.87 2.95
N TRP A 58 26.91 15.04 2.53
CA TRP A 58 26.26 15.82 1.48
C TRP A 58 27.33 16.35 0.52
N ASP A 59 27.66 15.55 -0.49
CA ASP A 59 28.69 15.83 -1.47
C ASP A 59 28.06 15.92 -2.86
N LEU A 60 27.45 17.07 -3.13
CA LEU A 60 26.86 17.42 -4.41
C LEU A 60 27.55 18.64 -4.99
N ASP A 61 27.80 18.62 -6.30
CA ASP A 61 28.24 19.77 -7.05
C ASP A 61 27.14 20.84 -7.21
N ASN A 62 27.47 21.95 -7.88
CA ASN A 62 26.50 23.04 -8.06
C ASN A 62 25.27 22.67 -8.90
N ASP A 63 25.37 21.63 -9.72
CA ASP A 63 24.31 21.10 -10.56
C ASP A 63 23.54 19.97 -9.87
N GLY A 64 23.95 19.62 -8.64
CA GLY A 64 23.30 18.64 -7.80
C GLY A 64 23.67 17.19 -8.12
N TYR A 65 24.80 16.96 -8.80
CA TYR A 65 25.33 15.63 -9.06
C TYR A 65 26.35 15.24 -7.97
N GLY A 66 26.41 13.95 -7.66
CA GLY A 66 27.29 13.45 -6.61
C GLY A 66 26.62 12.42 -5.73
N GLN A 67 26.97 12.44 -4.44
CA GLN A 67 26.46 11.48 -3.49
C GLN A 67 25.97 12.14 -2.19
N VAL A 68 24.93 11.52 -1.60
CA VAL A 68 24.40 11.92 -0.30
C VAL A 68 24.20 10.68 0.55
N ILE A 69 24.47 10.77 1.84
CA ILE A 69 24.21 9.70 2.80
C ILE A 69 23.41 10.27 3.97
N TYR A 70 22.25 9.71 4.19
CA TYR A 70 21.49 9.91 5.42
C TYR A 70 21.75 8.77 6.39
N ARG A 71 21.89 9.10 7.66
CA ARG A 71 21.97 8.14 8.74
C ARG A 71 20.64 8.11 9.48
N LEU A 72 20.00 6.95 9.50
CA LEU A 72 18.80 6.65 10.26
C LEU A 72 19.21 5.84 11.49
N GLN A 73 18.91 6.36 12.66
CA GLN A 73 19.19 5.71 13.94
C GLN A 73 17.87 5.25 14.54
N THR A 74 17.76 3.97 14.81
CA THR A 74 16.72 3.36 15.66
C THR A 74 17.28 3.12 17.07
N PRO A 75 16.49 2.68 18.06
CA PRO A 75 17.00 2.37 19.37
C PRO A 75 18.15 1.36 19.39
N GLU A 76 18.13 0.38 18.49
CA GLU A 76 19.08 -0.73 18.49
C GLU A 76 20.01 -0.74 17.28
N HIS A 77 19.61 -0.14 16.18
CA HIS A 77 20.31 -0.28 14.91
C HIS A 77 20.58 1.04 14.21
N VAL A 78 21.56 1.00 13.32
CA VAL A 78 21.90 2.09 12.40
C VAL A 78 21.63 1.62 10.98
N TYR A 79 21.04 2.51 10.19
CA TYR A 79 20.82 2.31 8.76
C TYR A 79 21.30 3.54 8.01
N HIS A 80 21.65 3.36 6.76
CA HIS A 80 22.04 4.46 5.89
C HIS A 80 21.27 4.42 4.59
N LEU A 81 20.71 5.56 4.18
CA LEU A 81 20.26 5.75 2.81
C LEU A 81 21.40 6.36 2.01
N VAL A 82 21.98 5.58 1.12
CA VAL A 82 23.02 6.04 0.17
C VAL A 82 22.35 6.46 -1.11
N VAL A 83 22.64 7.66 -1.56
CA VAL A 83 22.03 8.30 -2.73
C VAL A 83 23.14 8.67 -3.72
N PHE A 84 22.95 8.32 -4.98
CA PHE A 84 23.81 8.76 -6.09
C PHE A 84 22.96 9.55 -7.10
N CYS A 85 23.32 10.82 -7.27
CA CYS A 85 22.69 11.71 -8.24
C CYS A 85 23.52 11.69 -9.52
N ASN A 86 22.92 11.28 -10.63
CA ASN A 86 23.59 11.04 -11.89
C ASN A 86 23.22 12.11 -12.93
N GLN A 87 24.20 12.49 -13.74
CA GLN A 87 23.93 13.30 -14.91
C GLN A 87 23.38 12.42 -16.04
N ILE A 88 22.25 12.84 -16.60
CA ILE A 88 21.66 12.22 -17.79
C ILE A 88 21.57 13.28 -18.86
N ALA A 89 22.08 12.98 -20.04
CA ALA A 89 21.96 13.88 -21.19
C ALA A 89 20.49 14.07 -21.59
N ASP A 90 20.14 15.28 -22.01
CA ASP A 90 18.74 15.61 -22.34
C ASP A 90 18.19 14.76 -23.49
N GLU A 91 19.03 14.33 -24.42
CA GLU A 91 18.68 13.45 -25.53
C GLU A 91 18.27 12.05 -25.05
N GLU A 92 18.71 11.63 -23.87
CA GLU A 92 18.41 10.35 -23.24
C GLU A 92 17.14 10.40 -22.38
N ARG A 93 16.58 11.62 -22.16
CA ARG A 93 15.35 11.82 -21.40
C ARG A 93 14.15 11.62 -22.31
N ASN A 94 13.34 10.64 -22.03
CA ASN A 94 12.03 10.48 -22.68
C ASN A 94 10.96 10.15 -21.64
N ASP A 95 9.70 10.43 -22.00
CA ASP A 95 8.54 10.16 -21.13
C ASP A 95 8.25 8.66 -20.92
N ARG A 96 8.94 7.82 -21.68
CA ARG A 96 8.83 6.36 -21.54
C ARG A 96 9.87 5.89 -20.54
N VAL A 97 9.55 4.84 -19.82
CA VAL A 97 10.43 4.23 -18.83
C VAL A 97 11.81 4.00 -19.45
N ILE A 98 12.78 4.76 -19.02
CA ILE A 98 14.16 4.63 -19.46
C ILE A 98 14.70 3.37 -18.81
N ALA A 99 15.00 2.37 -19.62
CA ALA A 99 15.42 1.06 -19.10
C ALA A 99 16.84 1.05 -18.54
N GLN A 100 17.68 2.07 -18.80
CA GLN A 100 19.12 1.98 -18.60
C GLN A 100 19.76 3.10 -17.80
N LYS A 101 19.11 4.25 -17.59
CA LYS A 101 19.68 5.40 -16.87
C LYS A 101 18.65 6.06 -15.95
N TRP A 102 19.13 6.54 -14.81
CA TRP A 102 18.29 7.09 -13.74
C TRP A 102 18.90 8.39 -13.23
N ASP A 103 18.06 9.40 -12.99
CA ASP A 103 18.51 10.64 -12.35
C ASP A 103 19.11 10.37 -10.97
N VAL A 104 18.50 9.46 -10.22
CA VAL A 104 18.93 9.13 -8.86
C VAL A 104 18.77 7.63 -8.60
N THR A 105 19.77 7.07 -7.94
CA THR A 105 19.75 5.70 -7.44
C THR A 105 19.95 5.67 -5.94
N PHE A 106 19.36 4.72 -5.26
CA PHE A 106 19.31 4.63 -3.81
C PHE A 106 19.62 3.22 -3.33
N ALA A 107 20.32 3.15 -2.19
CA ALA A 107 20.48 1.92 -1.43
C ALA A 107 20.17 2.18 0.05
N LEU A 108 19.26 1.40 0.65
CA LEU A 108 19.11 1.34 2.10
C LEU A 108 20.00 0.23 2.62
N VAL A 109 20.92 0.58 3.49
CA VAL A 109 21.99 -0.30 4.01
C VAL A 109 21.85 -0.44 5.51
N TYR A 110 22.03 -1.65 6.02
CA TYR A 110 22.10 -1.96 7.45
C TYR A 110 23.53 -1.79 7.97
N GLY A 111 23.70 -1.17 9.13
CA GLY A 111 24.98 -0.98 9.79
C GLY A 111 25.82 0.17 9.22
N GLU A 112 27.08 0.23 9.62
CA GLU A 112 28.01 1.27 9.19
C GLU A 112 28.54 1.01 7.77
N ILE A 113 28.79 2.07 7.04
CA ILE A 113 29.23 2.02 5.64
C ILE A 113 30.75 2.24 5.57
N GLY A 114 31.47 1.21 5.13
CA GLY A 114 32.88 1.31 4.79
C GLY A 114 33.11 1.72 3.33
N ASP A 115 34.32 2.20 3.02
CA ASP A 115 34.70 2.68 1.68
C ASP A 115 34.54 1.62 0.59
N GLU A 116 34.80 0.36 0.89
CA GLU A 116 34.65 -0.77 -0.04
C GLU A 116 33.19 -0.97 -0.44
N LEU A 117 32.27 -0.97 0.54
CA LEU A 117 30.84 -1.10 0.27
C LEU A 117 30.33 0.11 -0.53
N LEU A 118 30.77 1.32 -0.17
CA LEU A 118 30.39 2.53 -0.88
C LEU A 118 30.84 2.52 -2.34
N ALA A 119 32.09 2.10 -2.59
CA ALA A 119 32.64 1.96 -3.95
C ALA A 119 31.85 0.90 -4.76
N ASN A 120 31.51 -0.21 -4.12
CA ASN A 120 30.69 -1.26 -4.71
C ASN A 120 29.29 -0.76 -5.08
N LEU A 121 28.62 -0.06 -4.14
CA LEU A 121 27.31 0.53 -4.41
C LEU A 121 27.36 1.53 -5.57
N LYS A 122 28.37 2.42 -5.58
CA LYS A 122 28.55 3.41 -6.65
C LYS A 122 28.69 2.75 -8.02
N ALA A 123 29.41 1.63 -8.10
CA ALA A 123 29.60 0.89 -9.35
C ALA A 123 28.35 0.12 -9.79
N ASN A 124 27.56 -0.39 -8.85
CA ASN A 124 26.58 -1.46 -9.11
C ASN A 124 25.12 -1.04 -8.89
N VAL A 125 24.82 -0.02 -8.09
CA VAL A 125 23.44 0.43 -7.86
C VAL A 125 22.73 0.85 -9.15
N PRO A 126 23.38 1.51 -10.12
CA PRO A 126 22.73 1.81 -11.39
C PRO A 126 22.26 0.57 -12.15
N LEU A 127 22.95 -0.54 -12.05
CA LEU A 127 22.62 -1.81 -12.70
C LEU A 127 21.70 -2.69 -11.86
N GLN A 128 21.56 -2.40 -10.58
CA GLN A 128 20.73 -3.12 -9.58
C GLN A 128 20.99 -4.61 -9.43
N GLU A 129 21.68 -5.22 -10.36
CA GLU A 129 21.95 -6.67 -10.35
C GLU A 129 23.18 -7.02 -9.53
N ALA A 130 24.17 -6.18 -9.56
CA ALA A 130 25.43 -6.42 -8.86
C ALA A 130 25.41 -5.92 -7.39
N GLY A 131 24.54 -5.01 -7.03
CA GLY A 131 24.32 -4.55 -5.65
C GLY A 131 23.79 -5.60 -4.69
N ARG A 132 23.46 -6.78 -5.20
CA ARG A 132 22.98 -7.93 -4.41
C ARG A 132 24.08 -8.70 -3.68
N ASN A 133 25.31 -8.34 -3.89
CA ASN A 133 26.46 -9.08 -3.35
C ASN A 133 26.72 -8.83 -1.87
N SER A 134 25.96 -7.95 -1.22
CA SER A 134 26.10 -7.67 0.20
C SER A 134 24.80 -7.95 0.96
N ASN A 135 24.92 -8.71 2.05
CA ASN A 135 23.82 -8.93 2.99
C ASN A 135 23.43 -7.66 3.76
N MET A 136 24.24 -6.60 3.70
CA MET A 136 23.93 -5.32 4.32
C MET A 136 22.95 -4.48 3.49
N VAL A 137 22.83 -4.74 2.19
CA VAL A 137 21.94 -3.98 1.29
C VAL A 137 20.53 -4.54 1.38
N MET A 138 19.63 -3.75 1.96
CA MET A 138 18.26 -4.14 2.24
C MET A 138 17.31 -3.79 1.11
N VAL A 139 17.43 -2.57 0.59
CA VAL A 139 16.56 -2.04 -0.46
C VAL A 139 17.40 -1.31 -1.49
N LEU A 140 17.13 -1.57 -2.76
CA LEU A 140 17.61 -0.80 -3.89
C LEU A 140 16.43 -0.07 -4.54
N ALA A 141 16.62 1.19 -4.86
CA ALA A 141 15.61 1.97 -5.55
C ALA A 141 16.25 2.88 -6.60
N ARG A 142 15.43 3.30 -7.54
CA ARG A 142 15.81 4.23 -8.59
C ARG A 142 14.65 5.16 -8.92
N ALA A 143 14.96 6.41 -9.23
CA ALA A 143 13.96 7.40 -9.54
C ALA A 143 14.42 8.36 -10.64
N ASN A 144 13.42 8.96 -11.28
CA ASN A 144 13.62 10.07 -12.19
C ASN A 144 12.93 11.32 -11.66
N LYS A 145 13.47 12.47 -11.97
CA LYS A 145 12.85 13.77 -11.74
C LYS A 145 11.47 13.81 -12.41
N SER A 146 10.52 14.42 -11.74
CA SER A 146 9.24 14.74 -12.36
C SER A 146 9.44 15.81 -13.42
N VAL A 147 9.24 15.47 -14.69
CA VAL A 147 9.50 16.36 -15.84
C VAL A 147 8.79 17.72 -15.71
N ARG A 148 7.62 17.75 -15.07
CA ARG A 148 6.82 18.98 -14.95
C ARG A 148 7.08 19.77 -13.69
N VAL A 149 7.41 19.09 -12.60
CA VAL A 149 7.38 19.68 -11.25
C VAL A 149 8.78 19.97 -10.73
N PHE A 150 9.78 19.13 -11.04
CA PHE A 150 11.11 19.27 -10.45
C PHE A 150 11.75 20.63 -10.80
N ASP A 151 11.90 20.92 -12.08
CA ASP A 151 12.55 22.17 -12.54
C ASP A 151 11.69 23.39 -12.25
N HIS A 152 10.36 23.24 -12.25
CA HIS A 152 9.45 24.30 -11.85
C HIS A 152 9.67 24.70 -10.38
N ILE A 153 9.75 23.73 -9.47
CA ILE A 153 10.03 24.01 -8.04
C ILE A 153 11.38 24.70 -7.90
N VAL A 154 12.45 24.10 -8.45
CA VAL A 154 13.81 24.64 -8.33
C VAL A 154 13.89 26.07 -8.87
N SER A 155 13.28 26.35 -10.01
CA SER A 155 13.31 27.69 -10.63
C SER A 155 12.50 28.70 -9.83
N SER A 156 11.30 28.35 -9.38
CA SER A 156 10.47 29.25 -8.56
C SER A 156 11.20 29.63 -7.26
N LEU A 157 11.74 28.63 -6.56
CA LEU A 157 12.47 28.87 -5.30
C LEU A 157 13.76 29.69 -5.53
N ALA A 158 14.48 29.47 -6.62
CA ALA A 158 15.67 30.24 -6.99
C ALA A 158 15.35 31.71 -7.29
N GLU A 159 14.15 32.00 -7.79
CA GLU A 159 13.64 33.35 -8.03
C GLU A 159 13.05 34.02 -6.78
N GLY A 160 13.02 33.34 -5.63
CA GLY A 160 12.48 33.85 -4.38
C GLY A 160 10.97 33.68 -4.24
N GLN A 161 10.37 32.76 -5.00
CA GLN A 161 8.93 32.50 -5.01
C GLN A 161 8.63 31.05 -4.68
N GLN A 162 7.44 30.80 -4.12
CA GLN A 162 6.94 29.44 -3.99
C GLN A 162 6.39 28.93 -5.33
N PRO A 163 6.47 27.61 -5.61
CA PRO A 163 5.97 27.06 -6.86
C PRO A 163 4.45 27.21 -6.98
N ASP A 164 3.97 27.26 -8.22
CA ASP A 164 2.54 27.31 -8.52
C ASP A 164 1.81 26.05 -8.01
N LEU A 165 0.80 26.25 -7.18
CA LEU A 165 0.06 25.17 -6.54
C LEU A 165 -0.77 24.35 -7.55
N ASP A 166 -1.27 24.97 -8.61
CA ASP A 166 -2.04 24.27 -9.65
C ASP A 166 -1.15 23.30 -10.45
N VAL A 167 0.13 23.65 -10.63
CA VAL A 167 1.14 22.76 -11.23
C VAL A 167 1.45 21.59 -10.30
N LEU A 168 1.61 21.86 -9.00
CA LEU A 168 1.88 20.82 -8.01
C LEU A 168 0.69 19.86 -7.87
N ALA A 169 -0.54 20.37 -7.89
CA ALA A 169 -1.76 19.58 -7.76
C ALA A 169 -1.91 18.52 -8.86
N GLN A 170 -1.40 18.81 -10.07
CA GLN A 170 -1.46 17.87 -11.19
C GLN A 170 -0.64 16.61 -10.99
N VAL A 171 0.44 16.68 -10.21
CA VAL A 171 1.43 15.58 -10.10
C VAL A 171 1.58 15.09 -8.66
N GLY A 172 1.76 15.99 -7.68
CA GLY A 172 1.83 15.66 -6.26
C GLY A 172 3.17 15.04 -5.80
N TYR A 173 4.21 14.99 -6.64
CA TYR A 173 5.52 14.43 -6.29
C TYR A 173 6.67 15.07 -7.05
N ILE A 174 7.84 15.11 -6.43
CA ILE A 174 9.11 15.63 -7.01
C ILE A 174 9.84 14.53 -7.77
N LEU A 175 9.98 13.36 -7.16
CA LEU A 175 10.63 12.19 -7.76
C LEU A 175 9.61 11.09 -8.01
N ARG A 176 9.82 10.36 -9.10
CA ARG A 176 9.07 9.17 -9.45
C ARG A 176 9.97 7.95 -9.42
N THR A 177 9.75 7.07 -8.47
CA THR A 177 10.40 5.76 -8.44
C THR A 177 9.85 4.90 -9.57
N THR A 178 10.74 4.24 -10.30
CA THR A 178 10.34 3.23 -11.29
C THR A 178 10.37 1.84 -10.67
N ALA A 179 11.20 1.65 -9.66
CA ALA A 179 11.33 0.40 -8.93
C ALA A 179 11.83 0.66 -7.51
N VAL A 180 11.34 -0.11 -6.57
CA VAL A 180 11.84 -0.22 -5.21
C VAL A 180 11.95 -1.72 -4.94
N TYR A 181 13.17 -2.20 -4.88
CA TYR A 181 13.44 -3.63 -4.72
C TYR A 181 13.91 -3.90 -3.29
N GLY A 182 13.39 -4.96 -2.68
CA GLY A 182 14.09 -5.58 -1.57
C GLY A 182 15.40 -6.20 -2.07
N ASN A 183 16.28 -6.58 -1.17
CA ASN A 183 17.53 -7.26 -1.49
C ASN A 183 17.23 -8.59 -2.18
N GLY A 184 17.08 -8.59 -3.49
CA GLY A 184 16.74 -9.76 -4.27
C GLY A 184 15.95 -9.43 -5.52
N LYS A 185 14.64 -9.30 -5.48
CA LYS A 185 13.79 -9.08 -6.64
C LYS A 185 12.68 -8.07 -6.36
N PHE A 186 12.16 -7.45 -7.42
CA PHE A 186 11.09 -6.48 -7.34
C PHE A 186 9.85 -7.02 -6.60
N GLY A 187 9.44 -6.27 -5.58
CA GLY A 187 8.22 -6.57 -4.82
C GLY A 187 8.25 -7.90 -4.10
N ILE A 188 9.39 -8.59 -4.08
CA ILE A 188 9.59 -9.88 -3.48
C ILE A 188 10.59 -9.70 -2.34
N TYR A 189 10.26 -10.17 -1.39
CA TYR A 189 10.57 -11.04 -0.41
C TYR A 189 11.93 -11.73 -0.58
N ASP A 190 12.94 -11.10 -0.11
CA ASP A 190 14.13 -11.74 0.37
C ASP A 190 14.52 -11.07 1.69
N PHE A 191 13.74 -11.44 2.74
CA PHE A 191 13.94 -10.87 4.06
C PHE A 191 14.93 -11.66 4.92
N LYS A 192 15.58 -12.68 4.37
CA LYS A 192 16.58 -13.45 5.14
C LYS A 192 17.64 -12.57 5.81
N PRO A 193 18.13 -11.48 5.17
CA PRO A 193 19.00 -10.56 5.87
C PRO A 193 18.33 -9.75 6.98
N LEU A 194 16.98 -9.70 6.98
CA LEU A 194 16.17 -8.92 7.92
C LEU A 194 15.61 -9.75 9.08
N ASP A 195 15.77 -11.07 9.04
CA ASP A 195 15.27 -11.99 10.08
C ASP A 195 15.80 -11.64 11.49
N HIS A 196 16.85 -10.84 11.55
CA HIS A 196 17.48 -10.40 12.81
C HIS A 196 17.12 -8.96 13.22
N SER A 197 16.38 -8.23 12.38
CA SER A 197 16.00 -6.85 12.64
C SER A 197 14.51 -6.73 12.94
N GLU A 198 14.16 -6.50 14.21
CA GLU A 198 12.79 -6.20 14.60
C GLU A 198 12.23 -4.93 13.95
N ASP A 199 13.13 -4.03 13.48
CA ASP A 199 12.74 -2.79 12.83
C ASP A 199 11.99 -3.05 11.53
N PHE A 200 12.39 -4.07 10.79
CA PHE A 200 11.90 -4.36 9.44
C PHE A 200 11.30 -5.77 9.25
N ASN A 201 10.88 -6.41 10.33
CA ASN A 201 10.30 -7.75 10.33
C ASN A 201 8.89 -7.84 9.70
N GLN A 202 8.27 -6.72 9.38
CA GLN A 202 6.97 -6.69 8.69
C GLN A 202 7.13 -6.50 7.18
N PHE A 203 6.11 -6.96 6.45
CA PHE A 203 6.05 -6.78 4.99
C PHE A 203 6.29 -5.34 4.57
N PHE A 204 7.12 -5.17 3.55
CA PHE A 204 7.38 -3.90 2.88
C PHE A 204 7.85 -2.75 3.77
N ARG A 205 8.11 -2.99 5.06
CA ARG A 205 8.52 -1.92 5.97
C ARG A 205 9.84 -1.29 5.56
N ALA A 206 10.83 -2.09 5.17
CA ALA A 206 12.11 -1.58 4.67
C ALA A 206 11.94 -0.77 3.38
N GLN A 207 11.10 -1.27 2.44
CA GLN A 207 10.81 -0.57 1.20
C GLN A 207 10.07 0.74 1.46
N MET A 208 9.09 0.75 2.38
CA MET A 208 8.38 1.98 2.73
C MET A 208 9.30 2.97 3.45
N CYS A 209 10.20 2.49 4.31
CA CYS A 209 11.21 3.33 4.94
C CYS A 209 12.13 3.97 3.88
N ALA A 210 12.63 3.19 2.94
CA ALA A 210 13.43 3.73 1.84
C ALA A 210 12.66 4.80 1.05
N VAL A 211 11.38 4.57 0.72
CA VAL A 211 10.55 5.58 0.00
C VAL A 211 10.35 6.84 0.83
N TYR A 212 10.17 6.70 2.14
CA TYR A 212 10.03 7.85 3.03
C TYR A 212 11.32 8.69 3.09
N LEU A 213 12.48 8.04 3.21
CA LEU A 213 13.78 8.72 3.16
C LEU A 213 14.08 9.33 1.78
N ILE A 214 13.64 8.69 0.69
CA ILE A 214 13.72 9.25 -0.67
C ILE A 214 12.91 10.55 -0.75
N ARG A 215 11.74 10.61 -0.08
CA ARG A 215 10.97 11.85 0.02
C ARG A 215 11.76 12.96 0.72
N GLU A 216 12.33 12.69 1.89
CA GLU A 216 13.14 13.65 2.63
C GLU A 216 14.32 14.16 1.76
N PHE A 217 15.05 13.24 1.12
CA PHE A 217 16.10 13.60 0.19
C PHE A 217 15.59 14.50 -0.95
N SER A 218 14.45 14.18 -1.56
CA SER A 218 13.92 14.93 -2.70
C SER A 218 13.58 16.38 -2.34
N LEU A 219 13.07 16.62 -1.13
CA LEU A 219 12.76 17.94 -0.59
C LEU A 219 14.05 18.74 -0.31
N ASP A 220 15.03 18.10 0.32
CA ASP A 220 16.33 18.71 0.56
C ASP A 220 17.07 19.05 -0.75
N TRP A 221 16.95 18.19 -1.75
CA TRP A 221 17.65 18.35 -3.02
C TRP A 221 17.13 19.55 -3.83
N VAL A 222 15.82 19.76 -3.88
CA VAL A 222 15.26 20.94 -4.57
C VAL A 222 15.60 22.23 -3.85
N ASP A 223 15.60 22.26 -2.51
CA ASP A 223 16.05 23.42 -1.72
C ASP A 223 17.54 23.71 -1.97
N TYR A 224 18.38 22.68 -2.00
CA TYR A 224 19.83 22.81 -2.30
C TYR A 224 20.07 23.41 -3.69
N LEU A 225 19.43 22.86 -4.72
CA LEU A 225 19.58 23.34 -6.09
C LEU A 225 19.05 24.77 -6.27
N ALA A 226 17.94 25.09 -5.63
CA ALA A 226 17.39 26.44 -5.64
C ALA A 226 18.38 27.43 -5.02
N GLN A 227 19.00 27.08 -3.90
CA GLN A 227 20.02 27.90 -3.24
C GLN A 227 21.27 28.08 -4.12
N LYS A 228 21.75 27.02 -4.80
CA LYS A 228 22.87 27.10 -5.73
C LYS A 228 22.56 27.98 -6.93
N LYS A 229 21.37 27.90 -7.48
CA LYS A 229 20.92 28.64 -8.66
C LYS A 229 20.60 30.12 -8.35
N GLY A 230 19.88 30.37 -7.24
CA GLY A 230 19.35 31.70 -6.90
C GLY A 230 20.21 32.50 -5.92
N GLY A 231 21.16 31.85 -5.22
CA GLY A 231 21.98 32.46 -4.20
C GLY A 231 21.15 33.15 -3.11
N ALA A 232 21.44 34.41 -2.84
CA ALA A 232 20.77 35.20 -1.79
C ALA A 232 19.27 35.49 -2.07
N LYS A 233 18.78 35.23 -3.28
CA LYS A 233 17.38 35.40 -3.64
C LYS A 233 16.54 34.13 -3.36
N ALA A 234 17.21 32.99 -3.28
CA ALA A 234 16.52 31.71 -3.12
C ALA A 234 15.78 31.64 -1.78
N VAL A 235 14.63 31.00 -1.80
CA VAL A 235 13.85 30.67 -0.62
C VAL A 235 13.70 29.16 -0.51
N SER A 236 13.49 28.66 0.70
CA SER A 236 13.16 27.25 0.90
C SER A 236 11.69 26.96 0.58
N LEU A 237 11.42 25.72 0.22
CA LEU A 237 10.07 25.24 -0.03
C LEU A 237 9.23 25.35 1.26
N HIS A 238 8.01 25.88 1.13
CA HIS A 238 7.13 26.09 2.27
C HIS A 238 6.78 24.77 2.97
N PRO A 239 6.74 24.68 4.31
CA PRO A 239 6.49 23.44 5.04
C PRO A 239 5.21 22.71 4.61
N GLU A 240 4.09 23.40 4.41
CA GLU A 240 2.85 22.80 3.94
C GLU A 240 2.99 22.19 2.54
N ILE A 241 3.77 22.82 1.66
CA ILE A 241 4.06 22.26 0.33
C ILE A 241 4.97 21.03 0.47
N LYS A 242 5.94 21.04 1.39
CA LYS A 242 6.76 19.87 1.69
C LYS A 242 5.91 18.71 2.17
N GLN A 243 4.97 18.94 3.06
CA GLN A 243 4.02 17.90 3.53
C GLN A 243 3.13 17.41 2.39
N TYR A 244 2.66 18.30 1.51
CA TYR A 244 1.83 17.92 0.36
C TYR A 244 2.57 16.99 -0.60
N LEU A 245 3.86 17.17 -0.82
CA LEU A 245 4.62 16.42 -1.81
C LEU A 245 5.01 15.03 -1.30
N GLY A 246 4.67 14.02 -2.05
CA GLY A 246 5.03 12.63 -1.82
C GLY A 246 6.06 12.12 -2.82
N ILE A 247 6.13 10.80 -2.94
CA ILE A 247 6.91 10.08 -3.95
C ILE A 247 5.96 9.38 -4.92
N GLY A 248 6.10 9.71 -6.21
CA GLY A 248 5.34 9.07 -7.27
C GLY A 248 5.88 7.68 -7.59
N ASN A 249 4.99 6.80 -7.96
CA ASN A 249 5.32 5.52 -8.55
C ASN A 249 4.43 5.31 -9.78
N ALA A 250 5.03 5.03 -10.94
CA ALA A 250 4.29 4.60 -12.10
C ALA A 250 4.17 3.08 -12.04
N THR A 251 3.01 2.62 -11.66
CA THR A 251 2.72 1.20 -11.67
C THR A 251 1.84 0.90 -12.86
N GLY A 252 2.28 -0.05 -13.69
CA GLY A 252 1.34 -0.78 -14.51
C GLY A 252 0.44 -1.63 -13.62
N LEU A 253 -0.60 -2.20 -14.17
CA LEU A 253 -1.42 -3.20 -13.48
C LEU A 253 -0.61 -4.43 -13.01
N GLY A 254 0.69 -4.53 -13.36
CA GLY A 254 1.63 -5.57 -12.94
C GLY A 254 1.78 -5.77 -11.44
N MET A 255 1.33 -4.82 -10.63
CA MET A 255 1.25 -5.02 -9.19
C MET A 255 0.08 -5.93 -8.77
N ALA A 256 -0.96 -6.09 -9.58
CA ALA A 256 -2.09 -6.94 -9.25
C ALA A 256 -1.76 -8.43 -9.25
N PRO A 257 -1.00 -8.99 -10.24
CA PRO A 257 -0.52 -10.38 -10.18
C PRO A 257 0.27 -10.71 -8.92
N TYR A 258 0.91 -9.71 -8.31
CA TYR A 258 1.62 -9.91 -7.05
C TYR A 258 0.69 -10.44 -5.95
N LEU A 259 -0.51 -9.86 -5.77
CA LEU A 259 -1.46 -10.33 -4.76
C LEU A 259 -1.90 -11.77 -5.02
N ILE A 260 -2.12 -12.10 -6.31
CA ILE A 260 -2.50 -13.46 -6.70
C ILE A 260 -1.36 -14.44 -6.44
N ASN A 261 -0.12 -14.04 -6.66
CA ASN A 261 1.05 -14.91 -6.46
C ASN A 261 1.47 -15.02 -4.98
N HIS A 262 1.04 -14.09 -4.13
CA HIS A 262 1.38 -14.04 -2.71
C HIS A 262 0.13 -14.03 -1.81
N PRO A 263 -0.72 -15.07 -1.88
CA PRO A 263 -2.00 -15.08 -1.17
C PRO A 263 -1.83 -15.08 0.35
N CYS A 264 -0.73 -15.62 0.88
CA CYS A 264 -0.46 -15.60 2.32
C CYS A 264 -0.27 -14.18 2.86
N VAL A 265 0.35 -13.27 2.08
CA VAL A 265 0.46 -11.85 2.45
C VAL A 265 -0.91 -11.21 2.58
N VAL A 266 -1.78 -11.50 1.63
CA VAL A 266 -3.15 -10.98 1.61
C VAL A 266 -3.95 -11.52 2.81
N ASP A 267 -3.88 -12.85 3.04
CA ASP A 267 -4.54 -13.48 4.20
C ASP A 267 -4.12 -12.85 5.52
N GLN A 268 -2.82 -12.67 5.74
CA GLN A 268 -2.31 -12.12 7.00
C GLN A 268 -2.74 -10.66 7.19
N TRP A 269 -2.63 -9.84 6.15
CA TRP A 269 -3.02 -8.43 6.25
C TRP A 269 -4.53 -8.28 6.48
N LEU A 270 -5.35 -9.04 5.74
CA LEU A 270 -6.80 -9.04 5.90
C LEU A 270 -7.22 -9.59 7.26
N SER A 271 -6.58 -10.67 7.73
CA SER A 271 -6.86 -11.23 9.06
C SER A 271 -6.56 -10.23 10.17
N ALA A 272 -5.45 -9.48 10.05
CA ALA A 272 -5.13 -8.41 11.00
C ALA A 272 -6.17 -7.29 10.94
N ARG A 273 -6.59 -6.87 9.73
CA ARG A 273 -7.62 -5.85 9.53
C ARG A 273 -8.98 -6.27 10.10
N GLU A 274 -9.43 -7.46 9.78
CA GLU A 274 -10.71 -7.97 10.27
C GLU A 274 -10.67 -8.20 11.80
N GLY A 275 -9.54 -8.65 12.35
CA GLY A 275 -9.34 -8.75 13.80
C GLY A 275 -9.44 -7.39 14.50
N ALA A 276 -8.77 -6.38 13.94
CA ALA A 276 -8.83 -5.02 14.45
C ALA A 276 -10.25 -4.44 14.37
N LEU A 277 -10.93 -4.64 13.24
CA LEU A 277 -12.33 -4.22 13.08
C LEU A 277 -13.23 -4.89 14.12
N GLN A 278 -13.07 -6.19 14.33
CA GLN A 278 -13.84 -6.96 15.30
C GLN A 278 -13.71 -6.40 16.72
N ALA A 279 -12.46 -6.11 17.13
CA ALA A 279 -12.18 -5.52 18.43
C ALA A 279 -12.87 -4.16 18.61
N VAL A 280 -12.97 -3.37 17.53
CA VAL A 280 -13.67 -2.08 17.55
C VAL A 280 -15.20 -2.25 17.59
N LEU A 281 -15.73 -3.20 16.84
CA LEU A 281 -17.18 -3.38 16.70
C LEU A 281 -17.87 -3.77 18.01
N VAL A 282 -17.17 -4.42 18.94
CA VAL A 282 -17.71 -4.78 20.27
C VAL A 282 -17.64 -3.65 21.29
N CYS A 283 -17.01 -2.53 20.95
CA CYS A 283 -16.96 -1.38 21.84
C CYS A 283 -18.33 -0.69 21.92
N ASP A 284 -18.71 -0.32 23.14
CA ASP A 284 -19.94 0.41 23.39
C ASP A 284 -19.79 1.87 22.94
N ILE A 285 -20.86 2.42 22.36
CA ILE A 285 -20.85 3.80 21.83
C ILE A 285 -20.93 4.84 22.97
N GLU A 286 -21.53 4.46 24.11
CA GLU A 286 -21.82 5.36 25.24
C GLU A 286 -20.75 5.40 26.34
N ASP A 287 -19.78 4.48 26.36
CA ASP A 287 -18.79 4.36 27.47
C ASP A 287 -17.89 5.60 27.66
N ASP A 288 -17.84 6.52 26.68
CA ASP A 288 -17.06 7.76 26.79
C ASP A 288 -17.76 8.89 27.62
N ASN A 289 -19.05 8.75 27.92
CA ASN A 289 -19.78 9.77 28.69
C ASN A 289 -19.66 9.63 30.22
N ASN A 290 -19.20 8.49 30.73
CA ASN A 290 -19.16 8.20 32.17
C ASN A 290 -17.85 8.56 32.87
N ASN A 291 -16.81 9.03 32.18
CA ASN A 291 -15.54 9.44 32.79
C ASN A 291 -15.44 10.97 33.05
N ASN A 292 -16.58 11.65 33.15
CA ASN A 292 -16.64 13.08 33.46
C ASN A 292 -16.67 13.31 34.97
N ASN A 293 -15.51 13.24 35.63
CA ASN A 293 -15.26 14.05 36.82
C ASN A 293 -14.03 14.94 36.59
N ASN A 294 -14.30 16.21 36.39
CA ASN A 294 -13.37 17.34 36.49
C ASN A 294 -12.24 17.42 35.46
N ASN A 295 -12.52 17.91 34.24
CA ASN A 295 -11.83 19.11 33.74
C ASN A 295 -12.51 19.56 32.43
N ASN A 296 -13.04 20.75 32.45
CA ASN A 296 -13.47 21.48 31.25
C ASN A 296 -12.30 21.64 30.30
N ASN A 297 -12.21 20.80 29.25
CA ASN A 297 -11.72 21.14 27.93
C ASN A 297 -11.57 19.86 27.07
N ASN A 298 -12.41 19.75 26.04
CA ASN A 298 -12.16 18.99 24.80
C ASN A 298 -12.12 17.45 24.83
N THR A 299 -13.09 16.77 25.36
CA THR A 299 -13.41 15.41 24.91
C THR A 299 -14.43 15.47 23.78
N ASN A 300 -13.96 15.57 22.55
CA ASN A 300 -14.81 15.25 21.40
C ASN A 300 -15.26 13.80 21.57
N SER A 301 -16.57 13.57 21.70
CA SER A 301 -17.11 12.21 21.80
C SER A 301 -16.69 11.39 20.58
N LYS A 302 -16.60 10.07 20.69
CA LYS A 302 -16.30 9.17 19.55
C LYS A 302 -17.26 9.38 18.39
N ILE A 303 -18.51 9.73 18.69
CA ILE A 303 -19.53 10.09 17.71
C ILE A 303 -19.10 11.33 16.89
N GLN A 304 -18.59 12.37 17.56
CA GLN A 304 -18.10 13.57 16.88
C GLN A 304 -16.83 13.28 16.07
N GLN A 305 -15.93 12.44 16.61
CA GLN A 305 -14.73 12.01 15.90
C GLN A 305 -15.10 11.25 14.62
N LEU A 306 -16.04 10.30 14.69
CA LEU A 306 -16.51 9.56 13.50
C LEU A 306 -17.12 10.51 12.47
N SER A 307 -17.98 11.44 12.90
CA SER A 307 -18.56 12.46 12.02
C SER A 307 -17.47 13.29 11.32
N HIS A 308 -16.42 13.68 12.03
CA HIS A 308 -15.29 14.41 11.47
C HIS A 308 -14.51 13.57 10.45
N LEU A 309 -14.21 12.31 10.78
CA LEU A 309 -13.50 11.39 9.88
C LEU A 309 -14.29 11.12 8.60
N MET A 310 -15.61 10.95 8.70
CA MET A 310 -16.47 10.78 7.51
C MET A 310 -16.45 12.04 6.63
N LYS A 311 -16.49 13.25 7.19
CA LYS A 311 -16.37 14.49 6.40
C LYS A 311 -15.04 14.55 5.64
N ARG A 312 -13.94 14.15 6.27
CA ARG A 312 -12.64 14.08 5.61
C ARG A 312 -12.61 13.03 4.51
N ALA A 313 -13.24 11.87 4.72
CA ALA A 313 -13.37 10.84 3.70
C ALA A 313 -14.21 11.33 2.50
N ILE A 314 -15.33 11.99 2.74
CA ILE A 314 -16.16 12.61 1.68
C ILE A 314 -15.32 13.60 0.86
N GLN A 315 -14.58 14.48 1.51
CA GLN A 315 -13.69 15.43 0.84
C GLN A 315 -12.67 14.69 -0.03
N HIS A 316 -12.01 13.66 0.51
CA HIS A 316 -11.03 12.86 -0.24
C HIS A 316 -11.64 12.25 -1.52
N PHE A 317 -12.81 11.60 -1.41
CA PHE A 317 -13.46 11.01 -2.58
C PHE A 317 -13.96 12.03 -3.59
N SER A 318 -14.30 13.25 -3.14
CA SER A 318 -14.69 14.35 -4.02
C SER A 318 -13.52 14.91 -4.84
N GLU A 319 -12.29 14.81 -4.31
CA GLU A 319 -11.08 15.36 -4.93
C GLU A 319 -10.31 14.34 -5.77
N VAL A 320 -10.65 13.04 -5.67
CA VAL A 320 -9.97 11.99 -6.44
C VAL A 320 -10.31 12.11 -7.93
N VAL A 321 -9.28 12.30 -8.74
CA VAL A 321 -9.42 12.33 -10.20
C VAL A 321 -9.70 10.92 -10.72
N THR A 322 -10.74 10.79 -11.52
CA THR A 322 -11.15 9.53 -12.16
C THR A 322 -11.19 9.71 -13.68
N ILE A 323 -10.82 8.66 -14.42
CA ILE A 323 -10.72 8.73 -15.89
C ILE A 323 -11.85 8.00 -16.59
N ASN A 324 -12.43 6.98 -15.98
CA ASN A 324 -13.47 6.18 -16.61
C ASN A 324 -14.80 6.30 -15.87
N GLU A 325 -15.89 6.12 -16.61
CA GLU A 325 -17.25 6.23 -16.09
C GLU A 325 -17.51 5.34 -14.85
N PRO A 326 -17.10 4.06 -14.81
CA PRO A 326 -17.31 3.23 -13.62
C PRO A 326 -16.67 3.80 -12.36
N GLN A 327 -15.48 4.36 -12.44
CA GLN A 327 -14.81 4.96 -11.27
C GLN A 327 -15.46 6.29 -10.86
N ILE A 328 -15.90 7.09 -11.82
CA ILE A 328 -16.65 8.32 -11.55
C ILE A 328 -17.93 7.96 -10.80
N LEU A 329 -18.66 6.95 -11.28
CA LEU A 329 -19.89 6.49 -10.66
C LEU A 329 -19.65 5.96 -9.24
N LEU A 330 -18.61 5.15 -9.03
CA LEU A 330 -18.25 4.64 -7.70
C LEU A 330 -17.95 5.78 -6.72
N ASN A 331 -17.12 6.73 -7.11
CA ASN A 331 -16.77 7.84 -6.23
C ASN A 331 -17.98 8.75 -5.93
N SER A 332 -18.82 9.04 -6.92
CA SER A 332 -20.04 9.81 -6.71
C SER A 332 -21.03 9.08 -5.80
N THR A 333 -21.16 7.77 -5.95
CA THR A 333 -21.99 6.95 -5.07
C THR A 333 -21.51 7.02 -3.62
N VAL A 334 -20.20 6.86 -3.37
CA VAL A 334 -19.64 6.97 -2.02
C VAL A 334 -19.90 8.35 -1.42
N VAL A 335 -19.66 9.42 -2.19
CA VAL A 335 -19.89 10.80 -1.75
C VAL A 335 -21.35 11.02 -1.41
N ASP A 336 -22.27 10.58 -2.26
CA ASP A 336 -23.72 10.75 -2.04
C ASP A 336 -24.22 9.95 -0.83
N GLU A 337 -23.80 8.70 -0.70
CA GLU A 337 -24.19 7.83 0.41
C GLU A 337 -23.65 8.35 1.75
N LEU A 338 -22.37 8.70 1.80
CA LEU A 338 -21.76 9.24 3.02
C LEU A 338 -22.32 10.61 3.40
N ASN A 339 -22.66 11.47 2.44
CA ASN A 339 -23.35 12.74 2.72
C ASN A 339 -24.76 12.50 3.29
N LYS A 340 -25.53 11.57 2.74
CA LYS A 340 -26.84 11.20 3.30
C LYS A 340 -26.71 10.67 4.72
N LEU A 341 -25.74 9.76 4.94
CA LEU A 341 -25.45 9.26 6.29
C LEU A 341 -25.04 10.39 7.23
N GLN A 342 -24.16 11.29 6.80
CA GLN A 342 -23.71 12.44 7.60
C GLN A 342 -24.85 13.36 8.01
N ASN A 343 -25.80 13.60 7.11
CA ASN A 343 -26.97 14.45 7.39
C ASN A 343 -27.95 13.81 8.38
N ASN A 344 -28.03 12.48 8.41
CA ASN A 344 -28.92 11.72 9.30
C ASN A 344 -28.17 11.04 10.45
N PHE A 345 -26.91 11.40 10.69
CA PHE A 345 -25.98 10.64 11.51
C PHE A 345 -26.48 10.38 12.92
N MET A 346 -27.06 11.41 13.57
CA MET A 346 -27.59 11.28 14.93
C MET A 346 -28.76 10.31 15.01
N SER A 347 -29.64 10.28 14.02
CA SER A 347 -30.75 9.33 13.98
C SER A 347 -30.30 7.91 13.65
N GLU A 348 -29.24 7.77 12.85
CA GLU A 348 -28.68 6.46 12.51
C GLU A 348 -27.93 5.81 13.68
N ILE A 349 -27.40 6.60 14.59
CA ILE A 349 -26.69 6.12 15.78
C ILE A 349 -27.61 5.96 16.99
N GLU A 350 -28.78 6.59 17.00
CA GLU A 350 -29.72 6.55 18.10
C GLU A 350 -30.20 5.10 18.35
N GLY A 351 -30.08 4.63 19.61
CA GLY A 351 -30.44 3.28 20.02
C GLY A 351 -29.46 2.19 19.59
N CYS A 352 -28.32 2.51 18.99
CA CYS A 352 -27.22 1.58 18.85
C CYS A 352 -26.46 1.48 20.18
N VAL A 353 -26.19 0.26 20.63
CA VAL A 353 -25.38 0.00 21.84
C VAL A 353 -23.92 -0.09 21.45
N THR A 354 -23.59 -0.81 20.39
CA THR A 354 -22.24 -1.07 19.91
C THR A 354 -22.02 -0.52 18.50
N TRP A 355 -20.75 -0.42 18.08
CA TRP A 355 -20.44 -0.08 16.70
C TRP A 355 -20.85 -1.19 15.71
N ALA A 356 -21.03 -2.42 16.18
CA ALA A 356 -21.61 -3.49 15.36
C ALA A 356 -23.06 -3.19 14.98
N ASP A 357 -23.88 -2.69 15.94
CA ASP A 357 -25.26 -2.30 15.67
C ASP A 357 -25.33 -1.18 14.65
N PHE A 358 -24.45 -0.17 14.80
CA PHE A 358 -24.35 0.92 13.86
C PHE A 358 -23.97 0.44 12.46
N LEU A 359 -22.93 -0.39 12.33
CA LEU A 359 -22.48 -0.89 11.02
C LEU A 359 -23.54 -1.78 10.36
N GLN A 360 -24.27 -2.58 11.13
CA GLN A 360 -25.35 -3.41 10.62
C GLN A 360 -26.49 -2.58 10.01
N ARG A 361 -26.83 -1.45 10.61
CA ARG A 361 -27.80 -0.51 10.03
C ARG A 361 -27.36 0.04 8.68
N GLN A 362 -26.04 0.11 8.44
CA GLN A 362 -25.45 0.64 7.20
C GLN A 362 -25.28 -0.45 6.13
N ALA A 363 -25.80 -1.67 6.33
CA ALA A 363 -25.65 -2.78 5.38
C ALA A 363 -26.30 -2.54 3.99
N TYR A 364 -27.16 -1.52 3.87
CA TYR A 364 -27.79 -1.10 2.61
C TYR A 364 -26.87 -0.25 1.71
N LEU A 365 -25.78 0.28 2.26
CA LEU A 365 -24.81 1.09 1.51
C LEU A 365 -23.96 0.22 0.58
N SER A 366 -23.36 0.85 -0.41
CA SER A 366 -22.36 0.21 -1.29
C SER A 366 -21.17 -0.36 -0.49
N PHE A 367 -20.46 -1.32 -1.07
CA PHE A 367 -19.29 -1.92 -0.43
C PHE A 367 -18.21 -0.89 -0.14
N GLU A 368 -18.03 0.08 -1.06
CA GLU A 368 -17.12 1.20 -0.87
C GLU A 368 -17.43 2.00 0.38
N SER A 369 -18.68 2.44 0.51
CA SER A 369 -19.11 3.24 1.66
C SER A 369 -18.98 2.48 2.97
N GLN A 370 -19.36 1.19 2.98
CA GLN A 370 -19.17 0.33 4.15
C GLN A 370 -17.70 0.21 4.54
N GLU A 371 -16.79 0.01 3.58
CA GLU A 371 -15.35 -0.12 3.87
C GLU A 371 -14.71 1.22 4.30
N VAL A 372 -15.22 2.35 3.80
CA VAL A 372 -14.81 3.68 4.31
C VAL A 372 -15.24 3.85 5.76
N ILE A 373 -16.49 3.50 6.09
CA ILE A 373 -17.00 3.56 7.48
C ILE A 373 -16.17 2.66 8.39
N THR A 374 -15.89 1.41 7.99
CA THR A 374 -15.05 0.51 8.80
C THR A 374 -13.65 1.09 9.03
N SER A 375 -13.06 1.72 8.02
CA SER A 375 -11.77 2.40 8.15
C SER A 375 -11.83 3.58 9.12
N CYS A 376 -12.91 4.36 9.10
CA CYS A 376 -13.13 5.46 10.05
C CYS A 376 -13.33 4.95 11.48
N LEU A 377 -14.10 3.86 11.66
CA LEU A 377 -14.30 3.25 12.98
C LEU A 377 -12.99 2.78 13.61
N MET A 378 -12.10 2.18 12.81
CA MET A 378 -10.79 1.74 13.28
C MET A 378 -9.90 2.91 13.76
N GLU A 379 -10.13 4.12 13.29
CA GLU A 379 -9.39 5.30 13.77
C GLU A 379 -9.85 5.79 15.15
N LEU A 380 -11.05 5.40 15.60
CA LEU A 380 -11.57 5.80 16.91
C LEU A 380 -10.85 5.09 18.07
N TYR A 381 -10.27 3.92 17.81
CA TYR A 381 -9.65 3.07 18.81
C TYR A 381 -8.22 2.68 18.43
N PRO A 382 -7.31 3.67 18.37
CA PRO A 382 -5.97 3.48 17.85
C PRO A 382 -5.20 2.35 18.56
N GLU A 383 -5.30 2.25 19.88
CA GLU A 383 -4.57 1.26 20.67
C GLU A 383 -5.03 -0.17 20.38
N LEU A 384 -6.36 -0.38 20.25
CA LEU A 384 -6.90 -1.69 19.89
C LEU A 384 -6.43 -2.12 18.50
N VAL A 385 -6.46 -1.20 17.53
CA VAL A 385 -6.09 -1.48 16.15
C VAL A 385 -4.59 -1.74 16.01
N ASP A 386 -3.76 -0.98 16.73
CA ASP A 386 -2.30 -1.10 16.67
C ASP A 386 -1.81 -2.44 17.23
N ALA A 387 -2.56 -3.07 18.16
CA ALA A 387 -2.24 -4.40 18.65
C ALA A 387 -2.28 -5.49 17.55
N PHE A 388 -3.06 -5.27 16.48
CA PHE A 388 -3.13 -6.18 15.32
C PHE A 388 -2.11 -5.86 14.23
N ALA A 389 -1.58 -4.65 14.19
CA ALA A 389 -0.65 -4.23 13.14
C ALA A 389 0.65 -5.05 13.11
N GLY A 390 1.05 -5.63 14.25
CA GLY A 390 2.24 -6.49 14.37
C GLY A 390 2.06 -7.93 13.90
N GLN A 391 0.83 -8.37 13.62
CA GLN A 391 0.54 -9.77 13.34
C GLN A 391 0.80 -10.18 11.88
N ALA A 392 1.02 -9.23 10.97
CA ALA A 392 1.30 -9.49 9.57
C ALA A 392 2.79 -9.86 9.39
N ASN A 393 3.17 -11.06 9.82
CA ASN A 393 4.52 -11.61 9.68
C ASN A 393 4.63 -12.51 8.46
N ALA A 394 5.82 -12.53 7.92
CA ALA A 394 6.16 -13.03 6.62
C ALA A 394 6.43 -14.53 6.52
N ASP A 395 5.49 -15.41 6.76
CA ASP A 395 5.62 -16.81 6.32
C ASP A 395 4.83 -17.05 5.02
N GLU A 396 5.55 -17.13 3.90
CA GLU A 396 4.95 -17.39 2.57
C GLU A 396 5.07 -18.85 2.12
N THR A 397 5.57 -19.74 2.96
CA THR A 397 5.80 -21.13 2.56
C THR A 397 4.48 -21.87 2.40
N MET A 398 4.06 -22.06 1.16
CA MET A 398 2.96 -22.98 0.86
C MET A 398 3.48 -24.41 0.97
N SER A 399 2.93 -25.18 1.90
CA SER A 399 3.32 -26.59 2.14
C SER A 399 2.18 -27.54 1.77
N LEU A 400 2.55 -28.74 1.43
CA LEU A 400 1.62 -29.86 1.22
C LEU A 400 2.13 -31.06 2.02
N PRO A 401 1.42 -31.49 3.08
CA PRO A 401 1.85 -32.63 3.88
C PRO A 401 1.84 -33.92 3.07
N GLY A 402 2.97 -34.64 3.01
CA GLY A 402 3.14 -35.83 2.20
C GLY A 402 2.29 -37.05 2.60
N GLY A 403 1.87 -37.10 3.85
CA GLY A 403 1.03 -38.19 4.40
C GLY A 403 -0.48 -37.99 4.22
N LYS A 404 -0.91 -36.95 3.54
CA LYS A 404 -2.32 -36.71 3.24
C LYS A 404 -2.77 -37.53 2.04
N VAL A 405 -4.07 -37.89 2.03
CA VAL A 405 -4.69 -38.63 0.91
C VAL A 405 -5.45 -37.67 -0.02
N VAL A 406 -5.80 -38.18 -1.20
CA VAL A 406 -6.55 -37.42 -2.21
C VAL A 406 -7.84 -36.86 -1.65
N GLN A 407 -8.57 -37.65 -0.81
CA GLN A 407 -9.80 -37.20 -0.19
C GLN A 407 -9.62 -35.97 0.69
N ASP A 408 -8.53 -35.86 1.44
CA ASP A 408 -8.27 -34.68 2.28
C ASP A 408 -8.24 -33.38 1.45
N LEU A 409 -7.69 -33.41 0.23
CA LEU A 409 -7.64 -32.24 -0.64
C LEU A 409 -8.98 -31.98 -1.34
N ILE A 410 -9.74 -33.02 -1.66
CA ILE A 410 -11.12 -32.88 -2.16
C ILE A 410 -11.97 -32.17 -1.10
N ASP A 411 -11.88 -32.59 0.16
CA ASP A 411 -12.63 -31.97 1.25
C ASP A 411 -12.32 -30.48 1.40
N VAL A 412 -11.03 -30.09 1.26
CA VAL A 412 -10.62 -28.67 1.26
C VAL A 412 -11.22 -27.90 0.08
N LEU A 413 -11.20 -28.51 -1.12
CA LEU A 413 -11.77 -27.88 -2.32
C LEU A 413 -13.28 -27.67 -2.17
N GLU A 414 -13.99 -28.66 -1.67
CA GLU A 414 -15.44 -28.60 -1.46
C GLU A 414 -15.81 -27.61 -0.35
N ALA A 415 -15.03 -27.53 0.72
CA ALA A 415 -15.29 -26.62 1.83
C ALA A 415 -14.94 -25.16 1.53
N ARG A 416 -13.88 -24.88 0.74
CA ARG A 416 -13.28 -23.55 0.62
C ARG A 416 -13.22 -23.00 -0.81
N TYR A 417 -13.38 -23.83 -1.84
CA TYR A 417 -13.24 -23.44 -3.24
C TYR A 417 -14.51 -23.67 -4.06
N GLN A 418 -15.69 -23.67 -3.41
CA GLN A 418 -16.97 -23.79 -4.10
C GLN A 418 -17.12 -22.74 -5.21
N TRP A 419 -16.63 -21.52 -4.97
CA TRP A 419 -16.60 -20.44 -5.94
C TRP A 419 -15.82 -20.78 -7.21
N ALA A 420 -14.91 -21.78 -7.19
CA ALA A 420 -14.12 -22.22 -8.33
C ALA A 420 -14.65 -23.54 -8.92
N ILE A 421 -15.01 -24.53 -8.07
CA ILE A 421 -15.36 -25.87 -8.55
C ILE A 421 -16.79 -25.98 -9.08
N SER A 422 -17.67 -25.02 -8.75
CA SER A 422 -19.06 -24.99 -9.23
C SER A 422 -19.25 -24.22 -10.54
N ILE A 423 -18.19 -23.64 -11.12
CA ILE A 423 -18.28 -22.80 -12.32
C ILE A 423 -17.95 -23.59 -13.57
N ASP A 424 -18.78 -23.43 -14.60
CA ASP A 424 -18.46 -23.84 -15.96
C ASP A 424 -17.61 -22.75 -16.64
N PHE A 425 -16.31 -22.99 -16.73
CA PHE A 425 -15.35 -22.07 -17.36
C PHE A 425 -15.42 -22.07 -18.89
N GLU A 426 -16.14 -22.97 -19.50
CA GLU A 426 -16.31 -23.04 -20.97
C GLU A 426 -17.58 -22.32 -21.44
N ALA A 427 -18.47 -21.93 -20.51
CA ALA A 427 -19.68 -21.20 -20.84
C ALA A 427 -19.34 -19.80 -21.37
N GLU A 428 -19.98 -19.41 -22.49
CA GLU A 428 -19.73 -18.13 -23.17
C GLU A 428 -20.01 -16.90 -22.28
N ASP A 429 -20.92 -17.02 -21.33
CA ASP A 429 -21.28 -15.94 -20.39
C ASP A 429 -20.31 -15.79 -19.22
N ASN A 430 -19.40 -16.71 -19.02
CA ASN A 430 -18.41 -16.66 -17.97
C ASN A 430 -17.18 -15.89 -18.44
N VAL A 431 -17.12 -14.65 -18.06
CA VAL A 431 -15.96 -13.77 -18.26
C VAL A 431 -14.95 -14.04 -17.14
N TYR A 432 -13.72 -14.26 -17.44
CA TYR A 432 -12.67 -14.43 -16.45
C TYR A 432 -11.45 -13.58 -16.79
N TRP A 433 -10.72 -13.22 -15.73
CA TRP A 433 -9.55 -12.40 -15.82
C TRP A 433 -8.37 -13.23 -16.28
N PHE A 434 -7.56 -12.67 -17.18
CA PHE A 434 -6.30 -13.24 -17.56
C PHE A 434 -5.26 -12.14 -17.67
N TRP A 435 -4.01 -12.55 -17.59
CA TRP A 435 -2.87 -11.68 -17.61
C TRP A 435 -2.06 -11.95 -18.86
N TYR A 436 -1.67 -10.88 -19.54
CA TYR A 436 -0.77 -10.97 -20.67
C TYR A 436 0.66 -10.72 -20.24
N ARG A 437 1.58 -11.39 -20.89
CA ARG A 437 2.99 -11.09 -20.86
C ARG A 437 3.36 -10.42 -22.17
N SER A 438 3.75 -9.14 -22.15
CA SER A 438 4.44 -8.51 -23.27
C SER A 438 5.90 -9.00 -23.30
N GLU A 439 6.59 -8.91 -24.45
CA GLU A 439 7.96 -9.42 -24.62
C GLU A 439 8.93 -8.91 -23.53
N ASP A 440 8.70 -7.72 -22.98
CA ASP A 440 9.58 -7.07 -22.02
C ASP A 440 8.98 -6.90 -20.62
N LYS A 441 7.67 -7.09 -20.42
CA LYS A 441 7.00 -6.78 -19.15
C LYS A 441 5.79 -7.66 -18.90
N GLU A 442 5.64 -8.12 -17.66
CA GLU A 442 4.39 -8.69 -17.20
C GLU A 442 3.42 -7.54 -16.91
N GLU A 443 2.49 -7.32 -17.82
CA GLU A 443 1.41 -6.37 -17.65
C GLU A 443 0.09 -7.12 -17.56
N PRO A 444 -0.63 -7.01 -16.43
CA PRO A 444 -1.96 -7.56 -16.35
C PRO A 444 -2.90 -6.70 -17.20
N ARG A 445 -3.66 -7.35 -18.02
CA ARG A 445 -4.75 -6.73 -18.77
C ARG A 445 -6.03 -7.45 -18.50
N MET A 446 -7.10 -6.70 -18.45
CA MET A 446 -8.43 -7.26 -18.50
C MET A 446 -8.85 -7.48 -19.94
N GLY A 447 -9.42 -8.63 -20.23
CA GLY A 447 -9.99 -8.90 -21.52
C GLY A 447 -10.82 -10.16 -21.52
N VAL A 448 -11.55 -10.35 -22.60
CA VAL A 448 -12.19 -11.63 -22.91
C VAL A 448 -11.17 -12.43 -23.73
N ARG A 449 -10.95 -13.68 -23.34
CA ARG A 449 -9.97 -14.56 -24.00
C ARG A 449 -10.18 -14.59 -25.51
N GLY A 450 -9.10 -14.35 -26.24
CA GLY A 450 -9.09 -14.41 -27.71
C GLY A 450 -9.61 -13.16 -28.43
N GLN A 451 -9.98 -12.09 -27.73
CA GLN A 451 -10.46 -10.85 -28.37
C GLN A 451 -9.37 -9.80 -28.61
N GLU A 452 -8.24 -9.84 -27.92
CA GLU A 452 -7.15 -8.89 -28.14
C GLU A 452 -6.09 -9.47 -29.09
N ARG A 453 -5.74 -8.70 -30.11
CA ARG A 453 -4.72 -9.06 -31.10
C ARG A 453 -3.34 -8.62 -30.61
N GLY A 454 -2.37 -9.50 -30.69
CA GLY A 454 -0.95 -9.15 -30.67
C GLY A 454 -0.14 -9.55 -29.45
N ASP A 455 -0.74 -10.23 -28.46
CA ASP A 455 0.01 -10.76 -27.32
C ASP A 455 0.05 -12.30 -27.39
N ASP A 456 1.13 -12.85 -27.95
CA ASP A 456 1.31 -14.29 -28.16
C ASP A 456 1.53 -15.10 -26.87
N LYS A 457 1.63 -14.44 -25.72
CA LYS A 457 1.90 -15.08 -24.44
C LYS A 457 0.88 -14.70 -23.38
N GLU A 458 -0.19 -15.44 -23.38
CA GLU A 458 -1.22 -15.36 -22.35
C GLU A 458 -0.80 -16.13 -21.10
N PHE A 459 -0.69 -15.43 -19.95
CA PHE A 459 -0.50 -16.08 -18.65
C PHE A 459 -1.85 -16.23 -17.97
N LEU A 460 -2.29 -17.46 -17.88
CA LEU A 460 -3.42 -17.82 -17.05
C LEU A 460 -2.99 -17.79 -15.57
N LEU A 461 -3.17 -16.67 -14.89
CA LEU A 461 -3.20 -16.60 -13.44
C LEU A 461 -4.60 -16.92 -12.92
N ASP A 462 -5.25 -17.84 -13.57
CA ASP A 462 -6.63 -18.23 -13.29
C ASP A 462 -6.63 -19.33 -12.23
N ILE A 463 -6.62 -18.90 -10.98
CA ILE A 463 -6.63 -19.81 -9.82
C ILE A 463 -7.92 -20.61 -9.76
N GLY A 464 -9.05 -20.00 -10.12
CA GLY A 464 -10.33 -20.68 -10.16
C GLY A 464 -10.32 -21.86 -11.14
N ARG A 465 -9.86 -21.63 -12.38
CA ARG A 465 -9.75 -22.70 -13.39
C ARG A 465 -8.75 -23.78 -12.99
N GLN A 466 -7.61 -23.38 -12.42
CA GLN A 466 -6.62 -24.36 -11.94
C GLN A 466 -7.17 -25.22 -10.80
N ALA A 467 -7.89 -24.63 -9.85
CA ALA A 467 -8.54 -25.35 -8.76
C ALA A 467 -9.63 -26.29 -9.28
N ASN A 468 -10.48 -25.83 -10.21
CA ASN A 468 -11.48 -26.66 -10.86
C ASN A 468 -10.86 -27.86 -11.60
N THR A 469 -9.81 -27.62 -12.41
CA THR A 469 -9.12 -28.68 -13.15
C THR A 469 -8.45 -29.68 -12.21
N LEU A 470 -7.88 -29.21 -11.10
CA LEU A 470 -7.36 -30.08 -10.05
C LEU A 470 -8.47 -30.95 -9.44
N TYR A 471 -9.61 -30.33 -9.08
CA TYR A 471 -10.75 -31.04 -8.49
C TYR A 471 -11.24 -32.17 -9.39
N LEU A 472 -11.44 -31.89 -10.68
CA LEU A 472 -11.85 -32.91 -11.66
C LEU A 472 -10.85 -34.05 -11.78
N ALA A 473 -9.55 -33.74 -11.70
CA ALA A 473 -8.51 -34.78 -11.74
C ALA A 473 -8.46 -35.62 -10.46
N LEU A 474 -8.70 -35.03 -9.29
CA LEU A 474 -8.75 -35.74 -8.01
C LEU A 474 -9.97 -36.67 -7.93
N GLN A 475 -11.11 -36.28 -8.47
CA GLN A 475 -12.32 -37.13 -8.53
C GLN A 475 -12.13 -38.41 -9.36
N GLN A 476 -11.15 -38.43 -10.27
CA GLN A 476 -10.80 -39.62 -11.07
C GLN A 476 -9.72 -40.48 -10.42
N ALA A 477 -9.13 -40.04 -9.31
CA ALA A 477 -8.10 -40.77 -8.58
C ALA A 477 -8.72 -41.62 -7.45
N ASP A 478 -7.95 -42.56 -6.92
CA ASP A 478 -8.35 -43.29 -5.71
C ASP A 478 -8.33 -42.31 -4.50
N PRO A 479 -9.48 -42.13 -3.82
CA PRO A 479 -9.59 -41.23 -2.66
C PRO A 479 -8.58 -41.56 -1.54
N GLN A 480 -8.17 -42.81 -1.40
CA GLN A 480 -7.22 -43.26 -0.38
C GLN A 480 -5.76 -43.24 -0.86
N GLN A 481 -5.50 -42.90 -2.12
CA GLN A 481 -4.15 -42.72 -2.63
C GLN A 481 -3.47 -41.58 -1.89
N LEU A 482 -2.16 -41.74 -1.59
CA LEU A 482 -1.36 -40.64 -1.05
C LEU A 482 -1.31 -39.47 -2.03
N LEU A 483 -1.52 -38.28 -1.52
CA LEU A 483 -1.50 -37.05 -2.32
C LEU A 483 -0.12 -36.84 -2.95
N SER A 484 0.96 -37.22 -2.26
CA SER A 484 2.30 -37.23 -2.80
C SER A 484 2.47 -38.11 -4.05
N GLU A 485 1.85 -39.31 -4.07
CA GLU A 485 1.90 -40.19 -5.24
C GLU A 485 1.08 -39.60 -6.41
N PHE A 486 -0.08 -39.02 -6.12
CA PHE A 486 -0.89 -38.34 -7.13
C PHE A 486 -0.07 -37.20 -7.79
N ILE A 487 0.60 -36.36 -7.00
CA ILE A 487 1.41 -35.25 -7.49
C ILE A 487 2.63 -35.74 -8.28
N LEU A 488 3.27 -36.84 -7.85
CA LEU A 488 4.38 -37.42 -8.61
C LEU A 488 3.94 -37.93 -9.99
N LYS A 489 2.75 -38.51 -10.09
CA LYS A 489 2.15 -38.95 -11.37
C LYS A 489 1.66 -37.78 -12.23
N GLN A 490 1.25 -36.67 -11.60
CA GLN A 490 0.69 -35.50 -12.26
C GLN A 490 1.33 -34.18 -11.75
N PRO A 491 2.61 -33.94 -12.07
CA PRO A 491 3.40 -32.84 -11.49
C PRO A 491 2.85 -31.44 -11.85
N LYS A 492 2.07 -31.33 -12.91
CA LYS A 492 1.39 -30.08 -13.31
C LYS A 492 0.48 -29.49 -12.22
N TYR A 493 -0.06 -30.34 -11.34
CA TYR A 493 -0.92 -29.90 -10.25
C TYR A 493 -0.20 -29.53 -8.96
N ARG A 494 1.13 -29.67 -8.90
CA ARG A 494 1.93 -29.45 -7.69
C ARG A 494 1.70 -28.07 -7.07
N SER A 495 1.74 -27.02 -7.87
CA SER A 495 1.63 -25.63 -7.39
C SER A 495 0.23 -25.34 -6.88
N ILE A 496 -0.80 -25.70 -7.64
CA ILE A 496 -2.18 -25.44 -7.23
C ILE A 496 -2.60 -26.30 -6.03
N ALA A 497 -2.17 -27.55 -5.93
CA ALA A 497 -2.45 -28.41 -4.79
C ALA A 497 -1.86 -27.83 -3.47
N ARG A 498 -0.61 -27.36 -3.52
CA ARG A 498 0.02 -26.67 -2.37
C ARG A 498 -0.74 -25.42 -1.98
N ARG A 499 -1.13 -24.62 -2.96
CA ARG A 499 -1.90 -23.40 -2.73
C ARG A 499 -3.26 -23.70 -2.13
N VAL A 500 -4.03 -24.60 -2.72
CA VAL A 500 -5.35 -25.00 -2.22
C VAL A 500 -5.27 -25.53 -0.79
N TRP A 501 -4.31 -26.43 -0.54
CA TRP A 501 -4.08 -26.93 0.82
C TRP A 501 -3.79 -25.81 1.81
N THR A 502 -2.80 -24.98 1.51
CA THR A 502 -2.38 -23.90 2.42
C THR A 502 -3.49 -22.88 2.63
N MET A 503 -4.05 -22.37 1.54
CA MET A 503 -5.06 -21.30 1.61
C MET A 503 -6.41 -21.78 2.13
N GLY A 504 -6.76 -23.06 1.91
CA GLY A 504 -7.97 -23.67 2.49
C GLY A 504 -7.94 -23.73 4.02
N HIS A 505 -6.77 -23.72 4.62
CA HIS A 505 -6.58 -23.68 6.08
C HIS A 505 -6.29 -22.27 6.62
N LYS A 506 -6.19 -21.27 5.76
CA LYS A 506 -6.03 -19.87 6.15
C LYS A 506 -7.38 -19.22 6.39
N LYS A 507 -7.37 -18.21 7.27
CA LYS A 507 -8.58 -17.56 7.77
C LYS A 507 -9.36 -16.87 6.66
N MET A 508 -8.67 -16.12 5.79
CA MET A 508 -9.26 -15.39 4.70
C MET A 508 -9.34 -16.19 3.40
N GLY A 509 -8.67 -17.35 3.32
CA GLY A 509 -8.69 -18.17 2.12
C GLY A 509 -7.97 -17.54 0.92
N ASP A 510 -8.42 -17.87 -0.27
CA ASP A 510 -7.82 -17.41 -1.53
C ASP A 510 -8.63 -16.28 -2.19
N ILE A 511 -7.99 -15.50 -3.03
CA ILE A 511 -8.63 -14.42 -3.77
C ILE A 511 -9.52 -14.99 -4.88
N GLN A 512 -10.82 -14.71 -4.80
CA GLN A 512 -11.83 -15.17 -5.74
C GLN A 512 -11.93 -14.31 -7.02
N ILE A 513 -10.91 -13.55 -7.32
CA ILE A 513 -10.96 -12.53 -8.38
C ILE A 513 -10.80 -13.10 -9.78
N ASN A 514 -10.29 -14.33 -9.90
CA ASN A 514 -10.13 -14.96 -11.20
C ASN A 514 -11.45 -15.47 -11.79
N VAL A 515 -12.51 -15.41 -11.00
CA VAL A 515 -13.84 -15.76 -11.45
C VAL A 515 -14.61 -14.47 -11.63
N LEU A 516 -14.84 -14.09 -12.87
CA LEU A 516 -15.50 -12.85 -13.17
C LEU A 516 -16.93 -12.85 -12.69
N GLN A 517 -17.14 -11.95 -11.78
CA GLN A 517 -18.45 -11.34 -11.64
C GLN A 517 -18.52 -10.17 -12.63
N LYS A 518 -19.69 -9.96 -13.24
CA LYS A 518 -19.91 -8.91 -14.26
C LYS A 518 -19.53 -7.49 -13.78
N THR A 519 -19.47 -7.30 -12.45
CA THR A 519 -19.14 -6.04 -11.76
C THR A 519 -17.68 -5.93 -11.33
N ALA A 520 -16.90 -7.03 -11.39
CA ALA A 520 -15.51 -7.01 -10.96
C ALA A 520 -14.63 -6.22 -11.97
N LEU A 521 -13.87 -5.26 -11.46
CA LEU A 521 -12.94 -4.46 -12.25
C LEU A 521 -11.49 -4.85 -11.91
N PRO A 522 -10.55 -4.87 -12.87
CA PRO A 522 -9.12 -5.14 -12.62
C PRO A 522 -8.53 -4.19 -11.58
N MET A 523 -9.08 -2.99 -11.55
CA MET A 523 -8.74 -1.97 -10.61
C MET A 523 -8.94 -2.36 -9.15
N HIS A 524 -9.86 -3.27 -8.85
CA HIS A 524 -10.15 -3.69 -7.48
C HIS A 524 -8.92 -4.31 -6.82
N LEU A 525 -8.18 -5.18 -7.51
CA LEU A 525 -6.93 -5.75 -6.97
C LEU A 525 -5.85 -4.70 -6.77
N LEU A 526 -5.70 -3.80 -7.73
CA LEU A 526 -4.71 -2.76 -7.63
C LEU A 526 -5.03 -1.82 -6.46
N ARG A 527 -6.28 -1.40 -6.32
CA ARG A 527 -6.73 -0.57 -5.20
C ARG A 527 -6.56 -1.28 -3.85
N CYS A 528 -6.87 -2.59 -3.77
CA CYS A 528 -6.61 -3.38 -2.58
C CYS A 528 -5.13 -3.32 -2.18
N LYS A 529 -4.22 -3.59 -3.10
CA LYS A 529 -2.79 -3.53 -2.83
C LYS A 529 -2.35 -2.13 -2.39
N LEU A 530 -2.85 -1.08 -3.05
CA LEU A 530 -2.49 0.29 -2.70
C LEU A 530 -3.05 0.72 -1.35
N SER A 531 -4.20 0.21 -0.95
CA SER A 531 -4.76 0.40 0.40
C SER A 531 -3.90 -0.27 1.48
N MET A 532 -3.35 -1.45 1.18
CA MET A 532 -2.38 -2.12 2.05
C MET A 532 -1.10 -1.29 2.22
N PHE A 533 -0.60 -0.70 1.15
CA PHE A 533 0.56 0.19 1.22
C PHE A 533 0.25 1.53 1.89
N GLY A 534 -0.96 2.05 1.74
CA GLY A 534 -1.36 3.37 2.21
C GLY A 534 -1.06 4.47 1.18
N ALA A 535 -1.27 4.18 -0.11
CA ALA A 535 -1.18 5.18 -1.16
C ALA A 535 -2.24 6.26 -0.96
N THR A 536 -1.83 7.51 -1.12
CA THR A 536 -2.69 8.67 -0.85
C THR A 536 -3.34 9.22 -2.10
N LYS A 537 -2.68 9.12 -3.23
CA LYS A 537 -3.22 9.54 -4.52
C LYS A 537 -3.13 8.38 -5.50
N PHE A 538 -4.23 8.17 -6.17
CA PHE A 538 -4.43 7.15 -7.17
C PHE A 538 -4.93 7.82 -8.44
N ASP A 539 -4.06 7.93 -9.45
CA ASP A 539 -4.33 8.67 -10.67
C ASP A 539 -4.22 7.71 -11.87
N PRO A 540 -5.33 7.12 -12.31
CA PRO A 540 -5.36 6.30 -13.50
C PRO A 540 -5.10 7.17 -14.72
N ARG A 541 -4.04 6.90 -15.48
CA ARG A 541 -3.68 7.62 -16.73
C ARG A 541 -4.17 6.91 -17.96
N SER A 542 -4.46 5.64 -17.85
CA SER A 542 -5.08 4.79 -18.87
C SER A 542 -5.60 3.52 -18.20
N ASP A 543 -6.26 2.69 -18.96
CA ASP A 543 -6.65 1.32 -18.57
C ASP A 543 -5.46 0.45 -18.12
N ARG A 544 -4.25 0.82 -18.50
CA ARG A 544 -3.01 0.06 -18.29
C ARG A 544 -2.07 0.67 -17.25
N TRP A 545 -2.16 1.97 -17.01
CA TRP A 545 -1.21 2.71 -16.19
C TRP A 545 -1.88 3.55 -15.14
N VAL A 546 -1.43 3.36 -13.91
CA VAL A 546 -1.86 4.15 -12.77
C VAL A 546 -0.63 4.81 -12.16
N ARG A 547 -0.76 6.09 -11.87
CA ARG A 547 0.20 6.80 -11.02
C ARG A 547 -0.30 6.79 -9.60
N VAL A 548 0.55 6.41 -8.68
CA VAL A 548 0.28 6.47 -7.25
C VAL A 548 1.28 7.37 -6.59
N THR A 549 0.85 8.02 -5.52
CA THR A 549 1.72 8.83 -4.69
C THR A 549 1.70 8.26 -3.27
N LEU A 550 2.87 7.94 -2.76
CA LEU A 550 3.08 7.47 -1.41
C LEU A 550 3.57 8.64 -0.55
N PHE A 551 3.21 8.65 0.72
CA PHE A 551 3.58 9.67 1.71
C PHE A 551 3.12 11.10 1.39
N GLN A 552 2.21 11.31 0.47
CA GLN A 552 1.61 12.61 0.24
C GLN A 552 0.71 12.98 1.43
N GLY A 553 0.89 14.16 2.00
CA GLY A 553 0.19 14.58 3.23
C GLY A 553 0.76 13.97 4.53
N ALA A 554 1.78 13.12 4.44
CA ALA A 554 2.46 12.61 5.62
C ALA A 554 3.35 13.70 6.27
N PRO A 555 3.57 13.64 7.60
CA PRO A 555 4.51 14.55 8.27
C PRO A 555 5.91 14.42 7.67
N LEU A 556 6.72 15.46 7.81
CA LEU A 556 8.15 15.38 7.55
C LEU A 556 8.80 14.54 8.66
N PHE A 557 9.98 13.99 8.40
CA PHE A 557 10.66 13.13 9.38
C PHE A 557 10.85 13.85 10.73
N ALA A 558 11.23 15.12 10.71
CA ALA A 558 11.41 15.94 11.91
C ALA A 558 10.08 16.26 12.64
N GLU A 559 8.94 16.10 11.97
CA GLU A 559 7.61 16.43 12.50
C GLU A 559 6.82 15.20 12.97
N VAL A 560 7.30 13.98 12.69
CA VAL A 560 6.60 12.74 13.05
C VAL A 560 6.31 12.68 14.56
N HIS A 561 7.22 13.20 15.39
CA HIS A 561 7.12 13.19 16.85
C HIS A 561 6.32 14.36 17.43
N SER A 562 5.94 15.34 16.63
CA SER A 562 5.31 16.58 17.12
C SER A 562 3.85 16.76 16.68
N ASN A 563 3.42 16.02 15.67
CA ASN A 563 2.12 16.23 15.06
C ASN A 563 1.25 14.97 15.06
N GLU A 564 0.03 15.10 15.53
CA GLU A 564 -1.01 14.12 15.27
C GLU A 564 -1.45 14.25 13.81
N TRP A 565 -1.04 13.28 12.99
CA TRP A 565 -1.43 13.22 11.58
C TRP A 565 -2.74 12.47 11.42
N LEU A 566 -3.71 13.20 10.86
CA LEU A 566 -5.10 12.75 10.77
C LEU A 566 -5.33 11.83 9.57
N PHE A 567 -6.20 10.88 9.75
CA PHE A 567 -6.75 10.03 8.69
C PHE A 567 -8.02 10.67 8.06
N PRO A 568 -8.27 10.47 6.77
CA PRO A 568 -7.30 10.08 5.75
C PRO A 568 -6.19 11.12 5.61
N LEU A 569 -5.01 10.70 5.17
CA LEU A 569 -3.94 11.63 4.84
C LEU A 569 -4.37 12.46 3.64
N LEU A 570 -4.96 13.59 3.88
CA LEU A 570 -5.40 14.51 2.83
C LEU A 570 -4.25 15.46 2.51
N PRO A 571 -3.81 15.48 1.26
CA PRO A 571 -2.92 16.51 0.82
C PRO A 571 -3.68 17.85 0.83
N ASN A 572 -3.35 18.73 1.76
CA ASN A 572 -3.96 20.03 1.80
C ASN A 572 -3.08 21.05 1.08
N LEU A 573 -3.53 21.53 -0.08
CA LEU A 573 -2.93 22.66 -0.79
C LEU A 573 -3.69 23.97 -0.54
N SER A 574 -4.49 24.07 0.48
CA SER A 574 -5.13 25.33 0.85
C SER A 574 -4.12 26.31 1.51
N VAL A 575 -2.96 26.46 0.90
CA VAL A 575 -2.07 27.58 1.19
C VAL A 575 -2.83 28.83 0.79
N PRO A 576 -3.07 29.79 1.71
CA PRO A 576 -3.79 31.00 1.38
C PRO A 576 -3.13 31.69 0.18
N LYS A 577 -3.89 31.94 -0.89
CA LYS A 577 -3.42 32.75 -2.03
C LYS A 577 -3.01 34.19 -1.63
N ARG A 578 -3.08 34.52 -0.35
CA ARG A 578 -2.71 35.80 0.21
C ARG A 578 -1.73 35.60 1.36
N GLY A 579 -0.49 36.02 1.15
CA GLY A 579 0.44 36.32 2.22
C GLY A 579 1.59 35.35 2.45
N LEU A 580 2.16 34.74 1.39
CA LEU A 580 3.53 34.28 1.46
C LEU A 580 4.47 35.49 1.47
N THR A 581 4.31 36.35 2.50
CA THR A 581 5.25 37.42 2.77
C THR A 581 6.47 36.83 3.42
N HIS A 582 7.59 37.19 2.86
CA HIS A 582 8.94 36.86 3.22
C HIS A 582 9.20 36.88 4.74
N ASP A 583 9.21 35.75 5.40
CA ASP A 583 10.04 35.62 6.59
C ASP A 583 11.48 35.34 6.11
N ARG A 584 12.27 36.40 6.06
CA ARG A 584 13.70 36.29 5.90
C ARG A 584 14.23 35.59 7.14
N ILE A 585 14.73 34.39 6.93
CA ILE A 585 15.52 33.72 7.96
C ILE A 585 16.81 34.53 8.13
N ALA A 586 16.97 35.11 9.32
CA ALA A 586 18.20 35.74 9.77
C ALA A 586 19.28 34.69 10.02
#